data_3cba3645b22cfdf4fd66e1982eb7ddf1
#
_entry.id   3cba3645b22cfdf4fd66e1982eb7ddf1
#
_cell.length_a   1.000
_cell.length_b   1.000
_cell.length_c   1.000
_cell.angle_alpha   90.00
_cell.angle_beta   90.00
_cell.angle_gamma   90.00
#
_symmetry.space_group_name_H-M   'P 1'
#
loop_
_entity.id
_entity.type
_entity.pdbx_description
1 polymer ?
#
loop_
_entity_poly.entity_id
_entity_poly.type
_entity_poly.pdbx_seq_one_letter_code
_entity_poly.pdbx_strand_id
1 'polypeptide(L)'
;MGWSGGTYTRSDGVFTGTQIWQSNRDAGTKIVADRHDTHDQDLATGINQCLNKDGSNAATANLDAGTYRITRVGDGTAHTDAVNAGQIQDGGLIFQATDSGGSANTYAIALTPAVTAYVAGQVFHFKAANTSTGASTLNVNALGAKNIKKKNDQDIAAGDIEQNAIVSV
;
A
#
# COMPACT_ATOMS: atom_id res chain seq x y z
N MET A 1 3.04 -28.21 13.96
CA MET A 1 1.74 -27.56 13.77
C MET A 1 1.88 -26.50 12.68
N GLY A 2 1.03 -26.49 11.68
CA GLY A 2 1.11 -25.46 10.64
C GLY A 2 0.12 -25.64 9.50
N TRP A 3 0.01 -24.60 8.68
CA TRP A 3 -0.74 -24.61 7.44
C TRP A 3 0.14 -25.09 6.30
N SER A 4 -0.33 -26.05 5.52
CA SER A 4 0.32 -26.50 4.28
C SER A 4 -0.74 -26.78 3.22
N GLY A 5 -0.62 -26.18 2.04
CA GLY A 5 -1.55 -26.36 0.93
C GLY A 5 -3.00 -26.00 1.27
N GLY A 6 -3.24 -25.00 2.13
CA GLY A 6 -4.59 -24.61 2.57
C GLY A 6 -5.20 -25.52 3.66
N THR A 7 -4.45 -26.51 4.16
CA THR A 7 -4.89 -27.40 5.22
C THR A 7 -4.11 -27.15 6.50
N TYR A 8 -4.83 -26.95 7.60
CA TYR A 8 -4.23 -26.86 8.92
C TYR A 8 -3.93 -28.26 9.45
N THR A 9 -2.66 -28.54 9.77
CA THR A 9 -2.24 -29.81 10.37
C THR A 9 -1.99 -29.61 11.85
N ARG A 10 -2.69 -30.38 12.67
CA ARG A 10 -2.60 -30.37 14.11
C ARG A 10 -1.28 -31.02 14.58
N SER A 11 -0.74 -30.55 15.69
CA SER A 11 0.56 -31.01 16.18
C SER A 11 0.53 -32.37 16.86
N ASP A 12 -0.63 -32.77 17.32
CA ASP A 12 -0.75 -34.01 18.12
C ASP A 12 -0.78 -35.30 17.28
N GLY A 13 -0.64 -35.20 15.96
CA GLY A 13 -0.42 -36.32 15.00
C GLY A 13 -1.43 -37.48 15.05
N VAL A 14 -2.22 -37.54 16.11
CA VAL A 14 -3.17 -38.61 16.39
C VAL A 14 -4.56 -38.27 15.83
N PHE A 15 -4.78 -37.01 15.47
CA PHE A 15 -6.11 -36.45 15.20
C PHE A 15 -6.28 -35.90 13.78
N THR A 16 -5.83 -36.66 12.80
CA THR A 16 -5.99 -36.32 11.38
C THR A 16 -7.39 -36.61 10.83
N GLY A 17 -8.30 -37.15 11.63
CA GLY A 17 -9.64 -37.55 11.23
C GLY A 17 -10.73 -36.77 11.96
N THR A 18 -11.88 -36.64 11.29
CA THR A 18 -13.06 -35.91 11.76
C THR A 18 -13.84 -36.62 12.89
N GLN A 19 -13.41 -37.77 13.39
CA GLN A 19 -14.24 -38.66 14.22
C GLN A 19 -13.58 -39.20 15.48
N ILE A 20 -12.59 -38.50 16.04
CA ILE A 20 -11.84 -39.06 17.16
C ILE A 20 -12.70 -39.31 18.41
N TRP A 21 -13.60 -38.39 18.71
CA TRP A 21 -14.51 -38.56 19.85
C TRP A 21 -15.47 -39.71 19.64
N GLN A 22 -15.90 -39.97 18.42
CA GLN A 22 -16.69 -41.15 18.07
C GLN A 22 -15.88 -42.43 18.24
N SER A 23 -14.64 -42.45 17.75
CA SER A 23 -13.75 -43.60 17.90
C SER A 23 -13.48 -43.94 19.37
N ASN A 24 -13.24 -42.90 20.20
CA ASN A 24 -13.06 -43.08 21.64
C ASN A 24 -14.32 -43.62 22.30
N ARG A 25 -15.50 -43.10 21.95
CA ARG A 25 -16.80 -43.59 22.43
C ARG A 25 -16.99 -45.05 22.08
N ASP A 26 -16.76 -45.42 20.82
CA ASP A 26 -16.98 -46.77 20.29
C ASP A 26 -15.97 -47.76 20.88
N ALA A 27 -14.79 -47.31 21.22
CA ALA A 27 -13.78 -48.09 21.95
C ALA A 27 -13.98 -48.12 23.49
N GLY A 28 -15.03 -47.47 24.00
CA GLY A 28 -15.30 -47.36 25.44
C GLY A 28 -14.24 -46.55 26.21
N THR A 29 -13.45 -45.78 25.52
CA THR A 29 -12.40 -44.93 26.13
C THR A 29 -13.02 -43.68 26.71
N LYS A 30 -12.73 -43.38 27.99
CA LYS A 30 -13.19 -42.15 28.62
C LYS A 30 -12.56 -40.92 27.96
N ILE A 31 -13.34 -39.86 27.80
CA ILE A 31 -12.84 -38.55 27.44
C ILE A 31 -11.98 -38.05 28.61
N VAL A 32 -10.71 -37.77 28.34
CA VAL A 32 -9.75 -37.28 29.37
C VAL A 32 -9.66 -35.78 29.21
N ALA A 33 -9.77 -35.04 30.31
CA ALA A 33 -9.73 -33.58 30.32
C ALA A 33 -8.47 -33.03 29.62
N ASP A 34 -7.29 -33.59 29.94
CA ASP A 34 -6.02 -33.17 29.33
C ASP A 34 -6.01 -33.25 27.79
N ARG A 35 -6.72 -34.25 27.23
CA ARG A 35 -6.85 -34.37 25.77
C ARG A 35 -7.75 -33.27 25.20
N HIS A 36 -8.78 -32.88 25.91
CA HIS A 36 -9.68 -31.82 25.50
C HIS A 36 -8.94 -30.48 25.52
N ASP A 37 -8.24 -30.18 26.61
CA ASP A 37 -7.46 -28.97 26.77
C ASP A 37 -6.35 -28.87 25.72
N THR A 38 -5.65 -29.97 25.40
CA THR A 38 -4.66 -30.02 24.31
C THR A 38 -5.30 -29.73 22.95
N HIS A 39 -6.50 -30.22 22.69
CA HIS A 39 -7.22 -29.98 21.47
C HIS A 39 -7.63 -28.51 21.32
N ASP A 40 -8.18 -27.92 22.37
CA ASP A 40 -8.61 -26.53 22.37
C ASP A 40 -7.42 -25.56 22.26
N GLN A 41 -6.31 -25.86 22.91
CA GLN A 41 -5.06 -25.12 22.77
C GLN A 41 -4.49 -25.18 21.35
N ASP A 42 -4.60 -26.33 20.70
CA ASP A 42 -4.15 -26.51 19.31
C ASP A 42 -5.01 -25.71 18.33
N LEU A 43 -6.33 -25.68 18.53
CA LEU A 43 -7.24 -24.83 17.77
C LEU A 43 -6.96 -23.35 17.99
N ALA A 44 -6.79 -22.91 19.23
CA ALA A 44 -6.47 -21.53 19.56
C ALA A 44 -5.17 -21.09 18.89
N THR A 45 -4.15 -21.94 18.90
CA THR A 45 -2.89 -21.68 18.21
C THR A 45 -3.05 -21.58 16.70
N GLY A 46 -3.87 -22.43 16.09
CA GLY A 46 -4.18 -22.38 14.66
C GLY A 46 -4.94 -21.11 14.27
N ILE A 47 -5.90 -20.69 15.07
CA ILE A 47 -6.68 -19.47 14.86
C ILE A 47 -5.78 -18.23 14.97
N ASN A 48 -4.86 -18.21 15.92
CA ASN A 48 -3.90 -17.11 16.10
C ASN A 48 -2.93 -16.93 14.91
N GLN A 49 -2.81 -17.93 14.05
CA GLN A 49 -2.04 -17.83 12.80
C GLN A 49 -2.85 -17.29 11.62
N CYS A 50 -4.16 -17.11 11.77
CA CYS A 50 -5.00 -16.51 10.74
C CYS A 50 -4.89 -14.98 10.79
N LEU A 51 -5.05 -14.33 9.63
CA LEU A 51 -5.20 -12.87 9.60
C LEU A 51 -6.54 -12.48 10.21
N ASN A 52 -6.51 -11.63 11.23
CA ASN A 52 -7.72 -11.15 11.89
C ASN A 52 -8.40 -10.06 11.07
N LYS A 53 -9.74 -10.09 11.03
CA LYS A 53 -10.56 -9.10 10.31
C LYS A 53 -10.39 -7.67 10.81
N ASP A 54 -10.03 -7.51 12.07
CA ASP A 54 -9.83 -6.20 12.72
C ASP A 54 -8.41 -5.64 12.54
N GLY A 55 -7.53 -6.38 11.85
CA GLY A 55 -6.15 -5.97 11.64
C GLY A 55 -5.26 -6.06 12.89
N SER A 56 -5.71 -6.76 13.94
CA SER A 56 -4.95 -6.87 15.20
C SER A 56 -3.65 -7.66 15.07
N ASN A 57 -3.48 -8.41 13.97
CA ASN A 57 -2.23 -9.08 13.66
C ASN A 57 -1.75 -8.73 12.25
N ALA A 58 -0.44 -8.66 12.07
CA ALA A 58 0.20 -8.45 10.78
C ALA A 58 0.52 -9.78 10.08
N ALA A 59 0.51 -9.77 8.75
CA ALA A 59 1.09 -10.87 7.98
C ALA A 59 2.61 -10.93 8.23
N THR A 60 3.14 -12.10 8.58
CA THR A 60 4.57 -12.32 8.82
C THR A 60 5.33 -12.75 7.57
N ALA A 61 4.63 -12.94 6.45
CA ALA A 61 5.16 -13.26 5.13
C ALA A 61 4.29 -12.60 4.04
N ASN A 62 4.70 -12.72 2.78
CA ASN A 62 3.91 -12.21 1.67
C ASN A 62 2.51 -12.81 1.65
N LEU A 63 1.49 -11.95 1.47
CA LEU A 63 0.12 -12.37 1.26
C LEU A 63 -0.08 -12.71 -0.22
N ASP A 64 -0.22 -13.99 -0.52
CA ASP A 64 -0.52 -14.47 -1.87
C ASP A 64 -2.05 -14.50 -2.08
N ALA A 65 -2.55 -13.61 -2.91
CA ALA A 65 -3.96 -13.58 -3.31
C ALA A 65 -4.27 -14.55 -4.47
N GLY A 66 -3.28 -15.26 -4.99
CA GLY A 66 -3.41 -16.14 -6.16
C GLY A 66 -3.89 -15.35 -7.39
N THR A 67 -4.90 -15.88 -8.08
CA THR A 67 -5.53 -15.21 -9.24
C THR A 67 -6.72 -14.32 -8.85
N TYR A 68 -7.03 -14.20 -7.56
CA TYR A 68 -8.16 -13.42 -7.08
C TYR A 68 -7.79 -11.95 -6.86
N ARG A 69 -8.75 -11.07 -7.08
CA ARG A 69 -8.59 -9.65 -6.87
C ARG A 69 -8.75 -9.28 -5.40
N ILE A 70 -7.92 -8.37 -4.91
CA ILE A 70 -8.19 -7.65 -3.66
C ILE A 70 -9.13 -6.49 -4.01
N THR A 71 -10.35 -6.51 -3.47
CA THR A 71 -11.39 -5.49 -3.76
C THR A 71 -11.59 -4.59 -2.54
N ARG A 72 -12.14 -3.38 -2.78
CA ARG A 72 -12.42 -2.39 -1.72
C ARG A 72 -11.16 -1.94 -0.97
N VAL A 73 -10.06 -1.86 -1.69
CA VAL A 73 -8.85 -1.20 -1.17
C VAL A 73 -9.13 0.29 -1.12
N GLY A 74 -9.02 0.89 0.05
CA GLY A 74 -9.12 2.34 0.22
C GLY A 74 -7.96 3.07 -0.46
N ASP A 75 -8.04 4.38 -0.57
CA ASP A 75 -6.96 5.17 -1.14
C ASP A 75 -5.73 5.14 -0.24
N GLY A 76 -4.57 4.86 -0.84
CA GLY A 76 -3.29 4.91 -0.14
C GLY A 76 -2.92 6.36 0.19
N THR A 77 -2.54 6.61 1.45
CA THR A 77 -2.16 7.94 1.95
C THR A 77 -0.72 8.00 2.43
N ALA A 78 -0.10 6.85 2.65
CA ALA A 78 1.30 6.71 3.03
C ALA A 78 2.09 5.96 1.96
N HIS A 79 3.41 6.11 1.97
CA HIS A 79 4.31 5.44 1.02
C HIS A 79 4.23 3.92 1.02
N THR A 80 3.77 3.34 2.12
CA THR A 80 3.66 1.89 2.33
C THR A 80 2.29 1.33 2.02
N ASP A 81 1.32 2.20 1.70
CA ASP A 81 -0.05 1.77 1.44
C ASP A 81 -0.20 1.14 0.05
N ALA A 82 -1.11 0.19 -0.06
CA ALA A 82 -1.51 -0.34 -1.35
C ALA A 82 -2.30 0.70 -2.13
N VAL A 83 -2.10 0.72 -3.43
CA VAL A 83 -2.78 1.63 -4.36
C VAL A 83 -3.93 0.91 -5.03
N ASN A 84 -5.07 1.56 -5.15
CA ASN A 84 -6.20 1.04 -5.92
C ASN A 84 -6.23 1.57 -7.36
N ALA A 85 -6.99 0.91 -8.23
CA ALA A 85 -7.10 1.28 -9.64
C ALA A 85 -7.72 2.67 -9.86
N GLY A 86 -8.58 3.12 -8.95
CA GLY A 86 -9.18 4.46 -9.00
C GLY A 86 -8.12 5.54 -8.83
N GLN A 87 -7.25 5.41 -7.84
CA GLN A 87 -6.16 6.37 -7.65
C GLN A 87 -5.25 6.50 -8.88
N ILE A 88 -5.03 5.39 -9.61
CA ILE A 88 -4.25 5.43 -10.86
C ILE A 88 -5.03 6.13 -11.96
N GLN A 89 -6.32 5.80 -12.15
CA GLN A 89 -7.16 6.34 -13.21
C GLN A 89 -7.46 7.83 -13.03
N ASP A 90 -7.70 8.24 -11.79
CA ASP A 90 -8.04 9.63 -11.43
C ASP A 90 -6.80 10.53 -11.36
N GLY A 91 -5.61 9.99 -11.66
CA GLY A 91 -4.35 10.73 -11.63
C GLY A 91 -3.83 11.02 -10.22
N GLY A 92 -4.43 10.45 -9.18
CA GLY A 92 -4.01 10.65 -7.79
C GLY A 92 -2.61 10.16 -7.48
N LEU A 93 -2.07 9.26 -8.29
CA LEU A 93 -0.69 8.77 -8.20
C LEU A 93 0.23 9.30 -9.31
N ILE A 94 -0.33 9.80 -10.40
CA ILE A 94 0.43 10.48 -11.43
C ILE A 94 0.46 11.97 -11.08
N PHE A 95 0.84 12.26 -9.86
CA PHE A 95 1.39 13.54 -9.43
C PHE A 95 0.76 14.77 -10.09
N GLN A 96 -0.56 14.79 -10.27
CA GLN A 96 -1.26 15.96 -10.77
C GLN A 96 -1.70 16.81 -9.57
N ALA A 97 -0.84 17.71 -9.14
CA ALA A 97 -1.19 18.71 -8.15
C ALA A 97 -1.46 20.06 -8.83
N THR A 98 -2.29 20.86 -8.21
CA THR A 98 -2.43 22.27 -8.60
C THR A 98 -1.32 23.07 -7.93
N ASP A 99 -0.64 23.91 -8.69
CA ASP A 99 0.34 24.83 -8.16
C ASP A 99 -0.30 25.78 -7.14
N SER A 100 0.25 25.80 -5.94
CA SER A 100 -0.12 26.71 -4.85
C SER A 100 0.86 27.86 -4.69
N GLY A 101 1.90 27.93 -5.52
CA GLY A 101 2.87 29.02 -5.54
C GLY A 101 2.24 30.30 -6.08
N GLY A 102 2.07 31.31 -5.27
CA GLY A 102 1.30 32.52 -5.56
C GLY A 102 1.88 33.49 -6.60
N SER A 103 2.99 33.16 -7.30
CA SER A 103 3.63 34.07 -8.25
C SER A 103 4.19 33.37 -9.47
N ALA A 104 4.28 34.08 -10.59
CA ALA A 104 4.98 33.60 -11.77
C ALA A 104 6.39 33.17 -11.43
N ASN A 105 6.89 32.10 -12.07
CA ASN A 105 8.25 31.55 -11.93
C ASN A 105 8.55 30.81 -10.62
N THR A 106 7.63 30.76 -9.66
CA THR A 106 7.79 30.00 -8.41
C THR A 106 6.61 29.08 -8.20
N TYR A 107 6.71 27.86 -8.75
CA TYR A 107 5.66 26.86 -8.64
C TYR A 107 5.88 26.01 -7.37
N ALA A 108 4.80 25.69 -6.68
CA ALA A 108 4.82 24.85 -5.49
C ALA A 108 3.66 23.86 -5.52
N ILE A 109 3.93 22.59 -5.28
CA ILE A 109 2.93 21.53 -5.25
C ILE A 109 3.04 20.69 -3.99
N ALA A 110 1.88 20.21 -3.51
CA ALA A 110 1.80 19.22 -2.46
C ALA A 110 1.17 17.94 -3.03
N LEU A 111 1.90 16.84 -2.94
CA LEU A 111 1.46 15.52 -3.40
C LEU A 111 1.07 14.66 -2.20
N THR A 112 0.11 13.78 -2.39
CA THR A 112 -0.30 12.76 -1.42
C THR A 112 -0.31 11.40 -2.13
N PRO A 113 0.49 10.42 -1.65
CA PRO A 113 1.47 10.50 -0.55
C PRO A 113 2.58 11.53 -0.80
N ALA A 114 3.08 12.13 0.29
CA ALA A 114 4.12 13.15 0.17
C ALA A 114 5.44 12.54 -0.33
N VAL A 115 6.06 13.21 -1.30
CA VAL A 115 7.44 12.91 -1.71
C VAL A 115 8.37 13.35 -0.58
N THR A 116 9.28 12.47 -0.17
CA THR A 116 10.19 12.70 0.96
C THR A 116 11.59 13.15 0.52
N ALA A 117 11.94 12.94 -0.75
CA ALA A 117 13.20 13.40 -1.34
C ALA A 117 13.06 13.47 -2.87
N TYR A 118 13.85 14.33 -3.51
CA TYR A 118 14.02 14.29 -4.97
C TYR A 118 14.96 13.16 -5.34
N VAL A 119 14.54 12.33 -6.28
CA VAL A 119 15.34 11.22 -6.83
C VAL A 119 15.49 11.40 -8.34
N ALA A 120 16.68 11.16 -8.87
CA ALA A 120 16.91 11.24 -10.31
C ALA A 120 15.97 10.33 -11.10
N GLY A 121 15.34 10.87 -12.14
CA GLY A 121 14.37 10.17 -12.97
C GLY A 121 12.91 10.28 -12.51
N GLN A 122 12.65 10.96 -11.40
CA GLN A 122 11.26 11.31 -11.04
C GLN A 122 10.71 12.30 -12.07
N VAL A 123 9.42 12.16 -12.38
CA VAL A 123 8.67 13.10 -13.21
C VAL A 123 7.50 13.63 -12.41
N PHE A 124 7.32 14.93 -12.40
CA PHE A 124 6.20 15.59 -11.72
C PHE A 124 5.29 16.25 -12.74
N HIS A 125 3.98 16.07 -12.54
CA HIS A 125 2.96 16.74 -13.34
C HIS A 125 2.20 17.72 -12.45
N PHE A 126 1.99 18.93 -12.92
CA PHE A 126 1.21 19.91 -12.19
C PHE A 126 0.46 20.86 -13.11
N LYS A 127 -0.67 21.39 -12.61
CA LYS A 127 -1.41 22.45 -13.25
C LYS A 127 -0.83 23.78 -12.80
N ALA A 128 -0.25 24.55 -13.72
CA ALA A 128 0.33 25.85 -13.43
C ALA A 128 -0.73 26.89 -13.06
N ALA A 129 -0.56 27.62 -11.98
CA ALA A 129 -1.44 28.70 -11.58
C ALA A 129 -1.12 30.02 -12.31
N ASN A 130 0.10 30.19 -12.80
CA ASN A 130 0.58 31.40 -13.45
C ASN A 130 1.40 31.11 -14.69
N THR A 131 1.38 32.01 -15.67
CA THR A 131 2.27 31.96 -16.83
C THR A 131 3.70 32.33 -16.42
N SER A 132 4.70 31.57 -16.90
CA SER A 132 6.10 31.89 -16.68
C SER A 132 6.50 33.18 -17.40
N THR A 133 7.35 33.96 -16.78
CA THR A 133 7.95 35.19 -17.37
C THR A 133 9.46 35.03 -17.58
N GLY A 134 10.02 33.87 -17.29
CA GLY A 134 11.43 33.54 -17.42
C GLY A 134 11.81 32.32 -16.59
N ALA A 135 13.06 32.21 -16.21
CA ALA A 135 13.60 31.15 -15.37
C ALA A 135 12.69 30.85 -14.17
N SER A 136 12.33 29.60 -13.98
CA SER A 136 11.33 29.21 -12.98
C SER A 136 11.80 28.03 -12.15
N THR A 137 11.16 27.88 -10.99
CA THR A 137 11.46 26.81 -10.03
C THR A 137 10.19 26.04 -9.68
N LEU A 138 10.36 24.77 -9.31
CA LEU A 138 9.32 23.93 -8.70
C LEU A 138 9.77 23.49 -7.31
N ASN A 139 8.87 23.62 -6.33
CA ASN A 139 9.03 23.09 -4.99
C ASN A 139 7.95 22.05 -4.71
N VAL A 140 8.35 20.79 -4.50
CA VAL A 140 7.45 19.68 -4.21
C VAL A 140 7.48 19.39 -2.71
N ASN A 141 6.32 19.32 -2.06
CA ASN A 141 6.17 19.02 -0.63
C ASN A 141 7.15 19.77 0.29
N ALA A 142 7.47 21.00 -0.04
CA ALA A 142 8.42 21.85 0.72
C ALA A 142 9.85 21.28 0.83
N LEU A 143 10.27 20.41 -0.08
CA LEU A 143 11.63 19.82 -0.12
C LEU A 143 12.72 20.79 -0.61
N GLY A 144 12.35 22.02 -0.94
CA GLY A 144 13.22 23.05 -1.52
C GLY A 144 13.04 23.15 -3.04
N ALA A 145 13.06 24.39 -3.52
CA ALA A 145 12.85 24.70 -4.92
C ALA A 145 13.98 24.15 -5.81
N LYS A 146 13.63 23.57 -6.95
CA LYS A 146 14.54 23.13 -8.01
C LYS A 146 14.24 23.90 -9.29
N ASN A 147 15.29 24.27 -10.04
CA ASN A 147 15.14 24.97 -11.30
C ASN A 147 14.48 24.06 -12.35
N ILE A 148 13.47 24.57 -13.03
CA ILE A 148 12.88 23.93 -14.20
C ILE A 148 13.77 24.29 -15.39
N LYS A 149 14.23 23.26 -16.11
CA LYS A 149 15.12 23.43 -17.25
C LYS A 149 14.53 22.79 -18.51
N LYS A 150 14.85 23.35 -19.65
CA LYS A 150 14.61 22.75 -20.95
C LYS A 150 15.78 21.83 -21.35
N LYS A 151 15.65 21.22 -22.53
CA LYS A 151 16.73 20.45 -23.18
C LYS A 151 18.02 21.27 -23.19
N ASN A 152 19.13 20.59 -22.94
CA ASN A 152 20.48 21.19 -22.86
C ASN A 152 20.66 22.17 -21.69
N ASP A 153 19.98 21.93 -20.58
CA ASP A 153 20.10 22.72 -19.32
C ASP A 153 19.78 24.21 -19.47
N GLN A 154 18.97 24.55 -20.47
CA GLN A 154 18.54 25.92 -20.68
C GLN A 154 17.40 26.30 -19.75
N ASP A 155 17.40 27.54 -19.28
CA ASP A 155 16.26 28.09 -18.54
C ASP A 155 15.02 28.18 -19.42
N ILE A 156 13.84 28.04 -18.82
CA ILE A 156 12.59 28.32 -19.51
C ILE A 156 12.45 29.81 -19.79
N ALA A 157 11.79 30.16 -20.89
CA ALA A 157 11.51 31.51 -21.29
C ALA A 157 10.10 31.95 -20.86
N ALA A 158 9.79 33.24 -21.06
CA ALA A 158 8.47 33.76 -20.87
C ALA A 158 7.46 33.02 -21.78
N GLY A 159 6.37 32.52 -21.20
CA GLY A 159 5.32 31.81 -21.91
C GLY A 159 5.58 30.33 -22.14
N ASP A 160 6.72 29.78 -21.78
CA ASP A 160 6.98 28.32 -21.91
C ASP A 160 6.06 27.47 -21.02
N ILE A 161 5.64 28.02 -19.87
CA ILE A 161 4.59 27.47 -19.03
C ILE A 161 3.44 28.46 -19.02
N GLU A 162 2.29 28.06 -19.53
CA GLU A 162 1.10 28.91 -19.56
C GLU A 162 0.20 28.64 -18.34
N GLN A 163 -0.53 29.65 -17.91
CA GLN A 163 -1.53 29.50 -16.86
C GLN A 163 -2.56 28.40 -17.23
N ASN A 164 -2.91 27.56 -16.29
CA ASN A 164 -3.78 26.41 -16.42
C ASN A 164 -3.25 25.26 -17.30
N ALA A 165 -2.04 25.36 -17.83
CA ALA A 165 -1.41 24.23 -18.52
C ALA A 165 -1.04 23.11 -17.53
N ILE A 166 -1.12 21.87 -18.01
CA ILE A 166 -0.55 20.71 -17.32
C ILE A 166 0.91 20.60 -17.77
N VAL A 167 1.80 20.74 -16.80
CA VAL A 167 3.24 20.75 -17.03
C VAL A 167 3.83 19.44 -16.52
N SER A 168 4.77 18.87 -17.29
CA SER A 168 5.58 17.71 -16.91
C SER A 168 7.04 18.14 -16.80
N VAL A 169 7.65 17.88 -15.66
CA VAL A 169 9.05 18.22 -15.39
C VAL A 169 9.79 17.08 -14.72
#